data_6b4cb21078cc8e6388bdcd7c57678feb
#
_entry.id   6b4cb21078cc8e6388bdcd7c57678feb
#
_cell.length_a   1.000
_cell.length_b   1.000
_cell.length_c   1.000
_cell.angle_alpha   90.00
_cell.angle_beta   90.00
_cell.angle_gamma   90.00
#
_symmetry.space_group_name_H-M   'P 1'
#
loop_
_entity.id
_entity.type
_entity.pdbx_description
1 polymer ?
#
loop_
_entity_poly.entity_id
_entity_poly.type
_entity_poly.pdbx_seq_one_letter_code
_entity_poly.pdbx_strand_id
1 'polypeptide(L)'
;QRFNAVTFVHAAPDRQPGSAVHLVGSFGDLHTPIPLVPLAGTHYSTLTLKLPKGEVHTYRMKIAGSWRTDPINPQRVALDNGVVWSRFFTWGATQRLVLERWEAQLLGRLAAHILPFRTRDGEIFFSRVHDAQGPAERPPHAYRLDESIGAVNFIDKLLAREEAHHLVDYRLCLELIDQVLRSRNPVTEPTRLPREMIAELYTQMGSGNVPGWNYGRYGNPRYFLQLLRRHVLTGAFSHPRHGGNAMALGWKYLEERYVDAHGATLFDWARAIEPPLGRNPAYRG
;
A
#
# COMPACT_ATOMS: atom_id res chain seq x y z
N GLN A 1 -10.34 6.10 8.62
CA GLN A 1 -11.31 6.15 7.48
C GLN A 1 -10.93 5.10 6.43
N ARG A 2 -11.91 4.27 6.00
CA ARG A 2 -11.70 3.21 4.99
C ARG A 2 -11.83 3.70 3.54
N PHE A 3 -12.21 4.95 3.34
CA PHE A 3 -12.55 5.51 2.03
C PHE A 3 -11.85 6.83 1.79
N ASN A 4 -11.53 7.11 0.52
CA ASN A 4 -11.13 8.41 0.04
C ASN A 4 -12.31 9.09 -0.67
N ALA A 5 -12.42 10.42 -0.54
CA ALA A 5 -13.25 11.20 -1.43
C ALA A 5 -12.46 11.44 -2.73
N VAL A 6 -12.99 10.92 -3.84
CA VAL A 6 -12.39 11.07 -5.17
C VAL A 6 -13.32 11.94 -6.00
N THR A 7 -12.81 13.06 -6.50
CA THR A 7 -13.59 13.96 -7.36
C THR A 7 -13.12 13.81 -8.80
N PHE A 8 -14.04 13.39 -9.65
CA PHE A 8 -13.86 13.39 -11.10
C PHE A 8 -14.29 14.75 -11.64
N VAL A 9 -13.49 15.30 -12.54
CA VAL A 9 -13.72 16.62 -13.14
C VAL A 9 -13.67 16.48 -14.66
N HIS A 10 -14.68 17.00 -15.34
CA HIS A 10 -14.67 17.16 -16.78
C HIS A 10 -14.73 18.63 -17.12
N ALA A 11 -13.80 19.09 -17.96
CA ALA A 11 -13.80 20.44 -18.54
C ALA A 11 -14.40 20.39 -19.94
N ALA A 12 -15.52 21.06 -20.16
CA ALA A 12 -16.07 21.26 -21.51
C ALA A 12 -15.43 22.50 -22.12
N PRO A 13 -14.61 22.38 -23.18
CA PRO A 13 -13.93 23.53 -23.79
C PRO A 13 -14.91 24.52 -24.42
N ASP A 14 -16.03 24.04 -24.92
CA ASP A 14 -17.09 24.86 -25.49
C ASP A 14 -18.33 24.72 -24.61
N ARG A 15 -18.83 25.83 -24.09
CA ARG A 15 -20.06 25.94 -23.29
C ARG A 15 -21.29 25.48 -24.11
N GLN A 16 -21.33 24.25 -24.59
CA GLN A 16 -22.57 23.69 -25.08
C GLN A 16 -23.41 23.30 -23.86
N PRO A 17 -24.47 24.07 -23.54
CA PRO A 17 -25.38 23.70 -22.45
C PRO A 17 -26.01 22.36 -22.83
N GLY A 18 -25.77 21.32 -22.04
CA GLY A 18 -26.52 20.08 -22.15
C GLY A 18 -25.76 18.83 -22.53
N SER A 19 -24.48 18.82 -22.78
CA SER A 19 -23.76 17.52 -22.93
C SER A 19 -23.58 16.87 -21.58
N ALA A 20 -24.55 16.03 -21.23
CA ALA A 20 -24.47 15.20 -20.03
C ALA A 20 -23.22 14.32 -20.09
N VAL A 21 -22.35 14.46 -19.09
CA VAL A 21 -21.18 13.62 -18.91
C VAL A 21 -21.51 12.54 -17.88
N HIS A 22 -21.26 11.30 -18.22
CA HIS A 22 -21.47 10.18 -17.31
C HIS A 22 -20.16 9.42 -17.10
N LEU A 23 -20.03 8.77 -15.97
CA LEU A 23 -18.89 7.99 -15.54
C LEU A 23 -19.28 6.54 -15.33
N VAL A 24 -18.47 5.61 -15.79
CA VAL A 24 -18.48 4.20 -15.36
C VAL A 24 -17.09 3.82 -14.89
N GLY A 25 -16.99 2.92 -13.93
CA GLY A 25 -15.72 2.48 -13.42
C GLY A 25 -15.81 1.21 -12.58
N SER A 26 -14.63 0.63 -12.30
CA SER A 26 -14.50 -0.59 -11.48
C SER A 26 -15.00 -0.45 -10.04
N PHE A 27 -15.38 0.74 -9.66
CA PHE A 27 -15.92 1.09 -8.33
C PHE A 27 -17.46 1.07 -8.26
N GLY A 28 -18.12 0.74 -9.34
CA GLY A 28 -19.58 0.67 -9.42
C GLY A 28 -20.06 -0.38 -10.42
N ASP A 29 -21.34 -0.35 -10.71
CA ASP A 29 -21.91 -1.14 -11.78
C ASP A 29 -21.50 -0.56 -13.13
N LEU A 30 -20.84 -1.36 -13.97
CA LEU A 30 -20.39 -0.97 -15.30
C LEU A 30 -21.55 -0.70 -16.27
N HIS A 31 -22.75 -1.15 -15.97
CA HIS A 31 -23.95 -0.97 -16.78
C HIS A 31 -24.76 0.27 -16.41
N THR A 32 -24.50 0.85 -15.24
CA THR A 32 -25.21 2.04 -14.73
C THR A 32 -24.30 3.26 -14.67
N PRO A 33 -24.27 4.08 -15.76
CA PRO A 33 -23.43 5.27 -15.78
C PRO A 33 -23.89 6.32 -14.75
N ILE A 34 -22.94 6.86 -14.00
CA ILE A 34 -23.18 7.87 -12.96
C ILE A 34 -23.01 9.26 -13.59
N PRO A 35 -24.01 10.16 -13.52
CA PRO A 35 -23.89 11.50 -14.11
C PRO A 35 -22.95 12.40 -13.31
N LEU A 36 -22.13 13.19 -14.02
CA LEU A 36 -21.43 14.32 -13.43
C LEU A 36 -22.38 15.51 -13.34
N VAL A 37 -22.28 16.27 -12.25
CA VAL A 37 -23.11 17.45 -12.00
C VAL A 37 -22.38 18.70 -12.49
N PRO A 38 -22.99 19.53 -13.35
CA PRO A 38 -22.42 20.80 -13.76
C PRO A 38 -22.19 21.73 -12.56
N LEU A 39 -21.03 22.36 -12.51
CA LEU A 39 -20.68 23.34 -11.50
C LEU A 39 -21.14 24.71 -11.98
N ALA A 40 -22.11 25.31 -11.28
CA ALA A 40 -22.73 26.58 -11.67
C ALA A 40 -21.70 27.70 -11.90
N GLY A 41 -21.88 28.48 -12.96
CA GLY A 41 -20.95 29.55 -13.33
C GLY A 41 -19.61 29.12 -13.95
N THR A 42 -19.43 27.86 -14.16
CA THR A 42 -18.17 27.31 -14.76
C THR A 42 -18.47 26.43 -15.96
N HIS A 43 -17.41 25.99 -16.65
CA HIS A 43 -17.48 24.98 -17.71
C HIS A 43 -17.05 23.57 -17.20
N TYR A 44 -17.07 23.37 -15.89
CA TYR A 44 -16.75 22.09 -15.28
C TYR A 44 -18.01 21.32 -14.89
N SER A 45 -17.92 19.99 -15.05
CA SER A 45 -18.85 19.04 -14.43
C SER A 45 -18.07 18.15 -13.47
N THR A 46 -18.63 17.86 -12.30
CA THR A 46 -17.93 17.13 -11.24
C THR A 46 -18.79 16.02 -10.66
N LEU A 47 -18.12 15.00 -10.14
CA LEU A 47 -18.73 13.91 -9.37
C LEU A 47 -17.75 13.51 -8.27
N THR A 48 -18.20 13.51 -7.03
CA THR A 48 -17.39 13.04 -5.89
C THR A 48 -17.95 11.75 -5.35
N LEU A 49 -17.11 10.72 -5.31
CA LEU A 49 -17.43 9.39 -4.77
C LEU A 49 -16.54 9.06 -3.59
N LYS A 50 -17.07 8.27 -2.65
CA LYS A 50 -16.27 7.65 -1.57
C LYS A 50 -15.80 6.28 -2.05
N LEU A 51 -14.53 6.18 -2.40
CA LEU A 51 -13.93 4.95 -2.90
C LEU A 51 -13.02 4.30 -1.85
N PRO A 52 -12.92 2.96 -1.83
CA PRO A 52 -12.00 2.27 -0.92
C PRO A 52 -10.59 2.78 -1.09
N LYS A 53 -9.85 2.83 0.02
CA LYS A 53 -8.42 3.17 0.02
C LYS A 53 -7.60 1.99 -0.45
N GLY A 54 -6.45 2.31 -1.04
CA GLY A 54 -5.46 1.31 -1.38
C GLY A 54 -5.85 0.46 -2.60
N GLU A 55 -6.68 0.97 -3.50
CA GLU A 55 -7.14 0.25 -4.67
C GLU A 55 -6.78 0.95 -5.98
N VAL A 56 -6.64 0.14 -7.02
CA VAL A 56 -6.51 0.60 -8.40
C VAL A 56 -7.90 0.62 -9.02
N HIS A 57 -8.24 1.73 -9.62
CA HIS A 57 -9.52 1.90 -10.29
C HIS A 57 -9.34 2.22 -11.76
N THR A 58 -10.23 1.67 -12.59
CA THR A 58 -10.34 1.98 -13.99
C THR A 58 -11.69 2.62 -14.28
N TYR A 59 -11.75 3.57 -15.20
CA TYR A 59 -12.98 4.26 -15.55
C TYR A 59 -12.98 4.78 -16.98
N ARG A 60 -14.17 5.06 -17.49
CA ARG A 60 -14.41 5.77 -18.74
C ARG A 60 -15.49 6.82 -18.56
N MET A 61 -15.42 7.84 -19.37
CA MET A 61 -16.42 8.88 -19.45
C MET A 61 -17.26 8.72 -20.71
N LYS A 62 -18.58 8.88 -20.61
CA LYS A 62 -19.47 9.04 -21.74
C LYS A 62 -19.72 10.52 -21.97
N ILE A 63 -19.16 11.07 -23.05
CA ILE A 63 -19.21 12.47 -23.38
C ILE A 63 -19.91 12.60 -24.73
N ALA A 64 -20.96 13.39 -24.83
CA ALA A 64 -21.76 13.54 -26.04
C ALA A 64 -22.13 12.18 -26.68
N GLY A 65 -22.55 11.22 -25.86
CA GLY A 65 -22.95 9.89 -26.30
C GLY A 65 -21.82 8.90 -26.57
N SER A 66 -20.56 9.34 -26.64
CA SER A 66 -19.39 8.50 -26.96
C SER A 66 -18.57 8.16 -25.74
N TRP A 67 -18.16 6.88 -25.63
CA TRP A 67 -17.25 6.42 -24.56
C TRP A 67 -15.80 6.81 -24.86
N ARG A 68 -15.19 7.51 -23.90
CA ARG A 68 -13.80 8.01 -24.02
C ARG A 68 -13.04 7.77 -22.71
N THR A 69 -11.72 7.74 -22.82
CA THR A 69 -10.83 7.93 -21.68
C THR A 69 -10.90 9.38 -21.21
N ASP A 70 -10.60 9.61 -19.93
CA ASP A 70 -10.51 10.95 -19.38
C ASP A 70 -9.39 11.74 -20.08
N PRO A 71 -9.67 12.88 -20.71
CA PRO A 71 -8.67 13.61 -21.49
C PRO A 71 -7.56 14.22 -20.61
N ILE A 72 -7.84 14.53 -19.36
CA ILE A 72 -6.87 15.14 -18.43
C ILE A 72 -6.08 14.12 -17.62
N ASN A 73 -6.52 12.86 -17.57
CA ASN A 73 -5.78 11.80 -16.87
C ASN A 73 -4.83 11.08 -17.84
N PRO A 74 -3.49 11.21 -17.68
CA PRO A 74 -2.53 10.54 -18.56
C PRO A 74 -2.43 9.04 -18.31
N GLN A 75 -2.90 8.54 -17.14
CA GLN A 75 -2.79 7.13 -16.80
C GLN A 75 -3.87 6.31 -17.49
N ARG A 76 -3.43 5.30 -18.23
CA ARG A 76 -4.30 4.44 -19.03
C ARG A 76 -3.88 2.99 -18.90
N VAL A 77 -4.83 2.09 -19.15
CA VAL A 77 -4.61 0.65 -19.21
C VAL A 77 -5.48 0.07 -20.34
N ALA A 78 -4.94 -0.82 -21.15
CA ALA A 78 -5.71 -1.65 -22.05
C ALA A 78 -6.19 -2.89 -21.27
N LEU A 79 -7.46 -3.21 -21.36
CA LEU A 79 -8.02 -4.45 -20.82
C LEU A 79 -7.89 -5.57 -21.85
N ASP A 80 -8.15 -6.81 -21.45
CA ASP A 80 -7.98 -8.00 -22.28
C ASP A 80 -8.79 -7.96 -23.61
N ASN A 81 -9.86 -7.18 -23.63
CA ASN A 81 -10.67 -6.95 -24.84
C ASN A 81 -10.09 -5.83 -25.75
N GLY A 82 -8.91 -5.32 -25.48
CA GLY A 82 -8.24 -4.24 -26.21
C GLY A 82 -8.80 -2.83 -25.97
N VAL A 83 -9.84 -2.70 -25.15
CA VAL A 83 -10.43 -1.38 -24.84
C VAL A 83 -9.56 -0.64 -23.84
N VAL A 84 -9.23 0.61 -24.15
CA VAL A 84 -8.42 1.45 -23.28
C VAL A 84 -9.30 2.18 -22.27
N TRP A 85 -8.88 2.12 -21.01
CA TRP A 85 -9.52 2.76 -19.85
C TRP A 85 -8.57 3.74 -19.19
N SER A 86 -9.10 4.83 -18.64
CA SER A 86 -8.36 5.66 -17.69
C SER A 86 -8.17 4.92 -16.38
N ARG A 87 -7.04 5.14 -15.72
CA ARG A 87 -6.66 4.46 -14.49
C ARG A 87 -6.22 5.47 -13.44
N PHE A 88 -6.55 5.22 -12.19
CA PHE A 88 -5.99 5.95 -11.05
C PHE A 88 -5.89 5.03 -9.84
N PHE A 89 -5.20 5.53 -8.83
CA PHE A 89 -5.00 4.85 -7.57
C PHE A 89 -5.64 5.68 -6.47
N THR A 90 -6.41 5.05 -5.62
CA THR A 90 -6.79 5.70 -4.38
C THR A 90 -5.57 5.77 -3.47
N TRP A 91 -5.49 6.85 -2.73
CA TRP A 91 -4.37 7.16 -1.88
C TRP A 91 -4.02 5.98 -0.97
N GLY A 92 -2.76 5.52 -1.01
CA GLY A 92 -2.28 4.32 -0.34
C GLY A 92 -2.15 3.09 -1.22
N ALA A 93 -2.64 3.13 -2.47
CA ALA A 93 -2.33 2.08 -3.41
C ALA A 93 -1.09 2.43 -4.22
N THR A 94 -0.15 1.55 -4.15
CA THR A 94 0.76 1.33 -5.26
C THR A 94 0.28 0.11 -6.02
N GLN A 95 0.35 0.17 -7.34
CA GLN A 95 0.05 -1.01 -8.13
C GLN A 95 0.98 -2.14 -7.70
N ARG A 96 0.40 -3.27 -7.33
CA ARG A 96 1.16 -4.50 -7.13
C ARG A 96 1.77 -4.91 -8.47
N LEU A 97 3.00 -5.39 -8.41
CA LEU A 97 3.76 -5.81 -9.59
C LEU A 97 3.69 -7.33 -9.78
N VAL A 98 3.88 -8.09 -8.70
CA VAL A 98 3.99 -9.56 -8.74
C VAL A 98 3.15 -10.27 -7.69
N LEU A 99 2.80 -9.61 -6.57
CA LEU A 99 1.96 -10.20 -5.54
C LEU A 99 0.48 -10.13 -5.90
N GLU A 100 -0.24 -11.22 -5.64
CA GLU A 100 -1.69 -11.22 -5.67
C GLU A 100 -2.28 -10.40 -4.52
N ARG A 101 -3.57 -10.03 -4.63
CA ARG A 101 -4.22 -9.22 -3.59
C ARG A 101 -4.21 -9.89 -2.21
N TRP A 102 -4.55 -11.18 -2.17
CA TRP A 102 -4.59 -11.93 -0.93
C TRP A 102 -3.19 -12.13 -0.32
N GLU A 103 -2.18 -12.34 -1.16
CA GLU A 103 -0.77 -12.44 -0.74
C GLU A 103 -0.31 -11.14 -0.07
N ALA A 104 -0.58 -10.00 -0.71
CA ALA A 104 -0.24 -8.69 -0.15
C ALA A 104 -0.98 -8.39 1.16
N GLN A 105 -2.25 -8.80 1.28
CA GLN A 105 -3.04 -8.63 2.50
C GLN A 105 -2.49 -9.49 3.65
N LEU A 106 -2.21 -10.77 3.39
CA LEU A 106 -1.61 -11.67 4.38
C LEU A 106 -0.22 -11.19 4.77
N LEU A 107 0.60 -10.81 3.79
CA LEU A 107 1.93 -10.26 4.01
C LEU A 107 1.89 -9.00 4.88
N GLY A 108 0.91 -8.10 4.65
CA GLY A 108 0.69 -6.92 5.50
C GLY A 108 0.41 -7.29 6.96
N ARG A 109 -0.39 -8.34 7.18
CA ARG A 109 -0.67 -8.85 8.52
C ARG A 109 0.59 -9.41 9.21
N LEU A 110 1.37 -10.17 8.46
CA LEU A 110 2.64 -10.72 8.93
C LEU A 110 3.66 -9.62 9.22
N ALA A 111 3.83 -8.67 8.32
CA ALA A 111 4.74 -7.54 8.48
C ALA A 111 4.39 -6.68 9.70
N ALA A 112 3.10 -6.41 9.92
CA ALA A 112 2.63 -5.66 11.09
C ALA A 112 2.95 -6.33 12.43
N HIS A 113 3.17 -7.64 12.45
CA HIS A 113 3.61 -8.36 13.65
C HIS A 113 5.13 -8.23 13.89
N ILE A 114 5.91 -8.13 12.81
CA ILE A 114 7.37 -7.96 12.89
C ILE A 114 7.74 -6.53 13.32
N LEU A 115 6.99 -5.54 12.84
CA LEU A 115 7.29 -4.14 13.05
C LEU A 115 6.84 -3.66 14.45
N PRO A 116 7.59 -2.73 15.07
CA PRO A 116 7.33 -2.27 16.44
C PRO A 116 6.12 -1.33 16.57
N PHE A 117 5.44 -1.01 15.47
CA PHE A 117 4.44 0.06 15.43
C PHE A 117 3.11 -0.28 16.11
N ARG A 118 2.88 -1.57 16.42
CA ARG A 118 1.74 -2.03 17.23
C ARG A 118 2.05 -2.19 18.72
N THR A 119 3.21 -1.74 19.14
CA THR A 119 3.50 -1.56 20.56
C THR A 119 2.84 -0.27 21.06
N ARG A 120 2.64 -0.15 22.36
CA ARG A 120 2.10 1.08 22.98
C ARG A 120 2.87 2.33 22.51
N ASP A 121 4.18 2.26 22.50
CA ASP A 121 5.04 3.39 22.10
C ASP A 121 4.87 3.72 20.60
N GLY A 122 4.75 2.68 19.77
CA GLY A 122 4.49 2.85 18.34
C GLY A 122 3.14 3.49 18.06
N GLU A 123 2.10 3.09 18.78
CA GLU A 123 0.75 3.67 18.67
C GLU A 123 0.73 5.14 19.11
N ILE A 124 1.39 5.47 20.21
CA ILE A 124 1.53 6.86 20.69
C ILE A 124 2.27 7.70 19.64
N PHE A 125 3.38 7.20 19.10
CA PHE A 125 4.13 7.88 18.05
C PHE A 125 3.25 8.21 16.84
N PHE A 126 2.56 7.20 16.30
CA PHE A 126 1.72 7.39 15.11
C PHE A 126 0.52 8.31 15.36
N SER A 127 -0.13 8.20 16.52
CA SER A 127 -1.22 9.12 16.89
C SER A 127 -0.73 10.57 16.92
N ARG A 128 0.42 10.82 17.54
CA ARG A 128 1.01 12.16 17.61
C ARG A 128 1.39 12.70 16.24
N VAL A 129 2.06 11.90 15.40
CA VAL A 129 2.41 12.31 14.04
C VAL A 129 1.15 12.59 13.22
N HIS A 130 0.10 11.81 13.40
CA HIS A 130 -1.18 12.03 12.74
C HIS A 130 -1.84 13.34 13.21
N ASP A 131 -1.82 13.62 14.50
CA ASP A 131 -2.47 14.80 15.08
C ASP A 131 -1.71 16.10 14.77
N ALA A 132 -0.39 16.01 14.63
CA ALA A 132 0.45 17.15 14.25
C ALA A 132 0.26 17.61 12.80
N GLN A 133 -0.35 16.78 11.94
CA GLN A 133 -0.60 17.14 10.55
C GLN A 133 -1.99 17.74 10.38
N GLY A 134 -2.06 18.83 9.62
CA GLY A 134 -3.33 19.44 9.24
C GLY A 134 -4.21 18.48 8.42
N PRO A 135 -5.55 18.71 8.38
CA PRO A 135 -6.48 17.85 7.65
C PRO A 135 -6.14 17.64 6.17
N ALA A 136 -5.53 18.65 5.53
CA ALA A 136 -5.11 18.61 4.14
C ALA A 136 -3.80 17.83 3.92
N GLU A 137 -2.97 17.71 4.95
CA GLU A 137 -1.64 17.07 4.88
C GLU A 137 -1.67 15.63 5.36
N ARG A 138 -2.78 15.18 5.94
CA ARG A 138 -2.90 13.82 6.46
C ARG A 138 -2.91 12.81 5.33
N PRO A 139 -1.80 12.14 5.04
CA PRO A 139 -1.84 11.00 4.14
C PRO A 139 -2.70 9.92 4.79
N PRO A 140 -3.79 9.56 4.15
CA PRO A 140 -4.90 8.90 4.84
C PRO A 140 -4.60 7.48 5.31
N HIS A 141 -3.45 6.92 5.00
CA HIS A 141 -3.14 5.51 5.26
C HIS A 141 -1.75 5.28 5.86
N ALA A 142 -0.90 6.29 5.87
CA ALA A 142 0.41 6.20 6.49
C ALA A 142 0.34 5.87 7.99
N TYR A 143 -0.84 5.93 8.56
CA TYR A 143 -1.10 5.77 9.98
C TYR A 143 -1.88 4.53 10.33
N ARG A 144 -2.20 3.70 9.34
CA ARG A 144 -2.76 2.40 9.63
C ARG A 144 -1.62 1.50 10.07
N LEU A 145 -1.68 1.13 11.32
CA LEU A 145 -0.75 0.18 11.93
C LEU A 145 -0.80 -1.21 11.29
N ASP A 146 -1.84 -1.49 10.51
CA ASP A 146 -2.00 -2.68 9.69
C ASP A 146 -1.34 -2.56 8.30
N GLU A 147 -1.02 -1.34 7.88
CA GLU A 147 -0.16 -1.10 6.73
C GLU A 147 1.21 -0.72 7.25
N SER A 148 2.12 -1.60 7.16
CA SER A 148 3.48 -1.51 7.66
C SER A 148 4.31 -0.40 6.96
N ILE A 149 3.84 0.85 6.96
CA ILE A 149 4.51 2.02 6.35
C ILE A 149 5.08 1.76 4.95
N GLY A 150 4.40 0.92 4.16
CA GLY A 150 4.80 0.56 2.81
C GLY A 150 5.78 -0.62 2.70
N ALA A 151 6.02 -1.38 3.77
CA ALA A 151 6.92 -2.54 3.70
C ALA A 151 6.45 -3.59 2.69
N VAL A 152 5.14 -3.82 2.56
CA VAL A 152 4.59 -4.75 1.55
C VAL A 152 4.86 -4.24 0.14
N ASN A 153 4.70 -2.94 -0.09
CA ASN A 153 5.00 -2.33 -1.39
C ASN A 153 6.50 -2.42 -1.74
N PHE A 154 7.36 -2.25 -0.75
CA PHE A 154 8.80 -2.47 -0.93
C PHE A 154 9.09 -3.91 -1.34
N ILE A 155 8.51 -4.89 -0.62
CA ILE A 155 8.69 -6.32 -0.91
C ILE A 155 8.19 -6.68 -2.30
N ASP A 156 7.00 -6.19 -2.70
CA ASP A 156 6.45 -6.43 -4.04
C ASP A 156 7.38 -5.91 -5.14
N LYS A 157 7.97 -4.73 -4.96
CA LYS A 157 8.95 -4.18 -5.91
C LYS A 157 10.26 -4.95 -5.91
N LEU A 158 10.75 -5.35 -4.74
CA LEU A 158 11.96 -6.13 -4.58
C LEU A 158 11.85 -7.49 -5.28
N LEU A 159 10.72 -8.18 -5.08
CA LEU A 159 10.40 -9.46 -5.72
C LEU A 159 10.14 -9.34 -7.23
N ALA A 160 9.76 -8.15 -7.70
CA ALA A 160 9.60 -7.90 -9.13
C ALA A 160 10.94 -7.68 -9.86
N ARG A 161 12.02 -7.40 -9.13
CA ARG A 161 13.30 -6.92 -9.70
C ARG A 161 14.50 -7.61 -9.08
N GLU A 162 15.08 -6.99 -8.06
CA GLU A 162 16.40 -7.33 -7.52
C GLU A 162 16.44 -8.73 -6.89
N GLU A 163 15.38 -9.13 -6.20
CA GLU A 163 15.28 -10.44 -5.56
C GLU A 163 14.14 -11.29 -6.16
N ALA A 164 13.97 -11.26 -7.47
CA ALA A 164 12.93 -12.02 -8.19
C ALA A 164 13.03 -13.54 -7.96
N HIS A 165 14.21 -14.05 -7.66
CA HIS A 165 14.43 -15.46 -7.33
C HIS A 165 13.71 -15.92 -6.06
N HIS A 166 13.39 -15.01 -5.15
CA HIS A 166 12.61 -15.29 -3.93
C HIS A 166 11.08 -15.24 -4.13
N LEU A 167 10.60 -14.89 -5.32
CA LEU A 167 9.14 -14.83 -5.55
C LEU A 167 8.48 -16.19 -5.34
N VAL A 168 9.15 -17.28 -5.73
CA VAL A 168 8.65 -18.64 -5.53
C VAL A 168 8.57 -18.97 -4.03
N ASP A 169 9.60 -18.62 -3.25
CA ASP A 169 9.61 -18.81 -1.80
C ASP A 169 8.42 -18.10 -1.16
N TYR A 170 8.18 -16.84 -1.56
CA TYR A 170 7.06 -16.06 -1.05
C TYR A 170 5.71 -16.69 -1.36
N ARG A 171 5.46 -17.06 -2.61
CA ARG A 171 4.18 -17.66 -3.03
C ARG A 171 3.90 -18.95 -2.29
N LEU A 172 4.88 -19.88 -2.28
CA LEU A 172 4.74 -21.15 -1.60
C LEU A 172 4.52 -20.98 -0.09
N CYS A 173 5.31 -20.12 0.55
CA CYS A 173 5.21 -19.94 1.98
C CYS A 173 3.95 -19.18 2.41
N LEU A 174 3.50 -18.17 1.66
CA LEU A 174 2.24 -17.48 1.95
C LEU A 174 1.05 -18.44 1.79
N GLU A 175 1.05 -19.30 0.77
CA GLU A 175 0.02 -20.32 0.62
C GLU A 175 0.02 -21.32 1.79
N LEU A 176 1.21 -21.82 2.20
CA LEU A 176 1.32 -22.73 3.34
C LEU A 176 0.90 -22.07 4.66
N ILE A 177 1.26 -20.81 4.87
CA ILE A 177 0.83 -20.01 6.03
C ILE A 177 -0.69 -19.86 6.03
N ASP A 178 -1.30 -19.51 4.90
CA ASP A 178 -2.75 -19.38 4.77
C ASP A 178 -3.43 -20.71 5.10
N GLN A 179 -2.95 -21.83 4.56
CA GLN A 179 -3.46 -23.18 4.84
C GLN A 179 -3.36 -23.53 6.34
N VAL A 180 -2.21 -23.29 6.97
CA VAL A 180 -2.00 -23.54 8.40
C VAL A 180 -2.95 -22.68 9.24
N LEU A 181 -3.08 -21.40 8.94
CA LEU A 181 -3.95 -20.49 9.70
C LEU A 181 -5.43 -20.86 9.54
N ARG A 182 -5.88 -21.19 8.33
CA ARG A 182 -7.26 -21.66 8.06
C ARG A 182 -7.56 -23.00 8.72
N SER A 183 -6.60 -23.92 8.78
CA SER A 183 -6.80 -25.20 9.48
C SER A 183 -7.00 -25.03 10.98
N ARG A 184 -6.37 -24.00 11.58
CA ARG A 184 -6.52 -23.66 13.01
C ARG A 184 -7.79 -22.88 13.32
N ASN A 185 -8.21 -22.04 12.39
CA ASN A 185 -9.43 -21.24 12.51
C ASN A 185 -10.11 -21.10 11.14
N PRO A 186 -11.01 -22.03 10.79
CA PRO A 186 -11.66 -22.04 9.47
C PRO A 186 -12.72 -20.96 9.30
N VAL A 187 -13.15 -20.32 10.38
CA VAL A 187 -14.25 -19.32 10.37
C VAL A 187 -13.72 -17.91 10.09
N THR A 188 -12.49 -17.61 10.55
CA THR A 188 -11.94 -16.26 10.49
C THR A 188 -10.89 -16.17 9.38
N GLU A 189 -10.99 -15.16 8.53
CA GLU A 189 -9.95 -14.87 7.53
C GLU A 189 -8.56 -14.68 8.18
N PRO A 190 -7.48 -15.25 7.62
CA PRO A 190 -6.13 -15.16 8.16
C PRO A 190 -5.67 -13.75 8.49
N THR A 191 -6.12 -12.76 7.71
CA THR A 191 -5.81 -11.34 7.90
C THR A 191 -6.47 -10.72 9.12
N ARG A 192 -7.50 -11.37 9.67
CA ARG A 192 -8.29 -10.90 10.84
C ARG A 192 -8.03 -11.69 12.09
N LEU A 193 -7.18 -12.70 12.04
CA LEU A 193 -6.87 -13.54 13.20
C LEU A 193 -6.25 -12.73 14.34
N PRO A 194 -6.46 -13.15 15.60
CA PRO A 194 -5.81 -12.56 16.77
C PRO A 194 -4.28 -12.51 16.62
N ARG A 195 -3.67 -11.56 17.30
CA ARG A 195 -2.21 -11.37 17.26
C ARG A 195 -1.46 -12.58 17.82
N GLU A 196 -2.03 -13.23 18.80
CA GLU A 196 -1.48 -14.38 19.49
C GLU A 196 -1.27 -15.56 18.54
N MET A 197 -2.19 -15.79 17.60
CA MET A 197 -2.06 -16.85 16.60
C MET A 197 -0.92 -16.60 15.62
N ILE A 198 -0.66 -15.34 15.27
CA ILE A 198 0.48 -14.96 14.43
C ILE A 198 1.78 -15.09 15.22
N ALA A 199 1.79 -14.72 16.51
CA ALA A 199 2.94 -14.88 17.39
C ALA A 199 3.32 -16.37 17.56
N GLU A 200 2.33 -17.22 17.77
CA GLU A 200 2.51 -18.67 17.85
C GLU A 200 3.09 -19.23 16.53
N LEU A 201 2.51 -18.85 15.39
CA LEU A 201 3.02 -19.24 14.08
C LEU A 201 4.51 -18.87 13.94
N TYR A 202 4.89 -17.65 14.30
CA TYR A 202 6.27 -17.19 14.22
C TYR A 202 7.21 -17.96 15.14
N THR A 203 6.77 -18.30 16.36
CA THR A 203 7.52 -19.15 17.28
C THR A 203 7.78 -20.54 16.66
N GLN A 204 6.76 -21.13 16.08
CA GLN A 204 6.84 -22.41 15.41
C GLN A 204 7.72 -22.38 14.15
N MET A 205 7.59 -21.35 13.33
CA MET A 205 8.47 -21.15 12.18
C MET A 205 9.92 -20.95 12.61
N GLY A 206 10.15 -20.19 13.68
CA GLY A 206 11.48 -19.98 14.27
C GLY A 206 12.13 -21.24 14.80
N SER A 207 11.36 -22.16 15.38
CA SER A 207 11.83 -23.49 15.81
C SER A 207 12.01 -24.46 14.63
N GLY A 208 11.42 -24.14 13.46
CA GLY A 208 11.40 -25.04 12.31
C GLY A 208 10.36 -26.17 12.40
N ASN A 209 9.46 -26.11 13.38
CA ASN A 209 8.40 -27.10 13.60
C ASN A 209 7.02 -26.42 13.64
N VAL A 210 6.32 -26.44 12.50
CA VAL A 210 5.00 -25.84 12.33
C VAL A 210 3.97 -26.94 12.12
N PRO A 211 3.06 -27.20 13.09
CA PRO A 211 1.99 -28.17 12.91
C PRO A 211 1.10 -27.82 11.72
N GLY A 212 0.87 -28.81 10.85
CA GLY A 212 0.10 -28.62 9.61
C GLY A 212 0.88 -28.05 8.41
N TRP A 213 2.18 -27.80 8.56
CA TRP A 213 3.03 -27.35 7.46
C TRP A 213 3.39 -28.50 6.51
N ASN A 214 3.26 -28.26 5.22
CA ASN A 214 3.67 -29.25 4.22
C ASN A 214 5.17 -29.13 3.90
N TYR A 215 6.00 -29.85 4.64
CA TYR A 215 7.46 -29.87 4.49
C TYR A 215 7.92 -30.44 3.13
N GLY A 216 7.08 -31.23 2.46
CA GLY A 216 7.36 -31.72 1.11
C GLY A 216 7.30 -30.61 0.06
N ARG A 217 6.52 -29.57 0.28
CA ARG A 217 6.45 -28.41 -0.60
C ARG A 217 7.51 -27.35 -0.27
N TYR A 218 7.75 -27.11 1.03
CA TYR A 218 8.77 -26.16 1.47
C TYR A 218 9.39 -26.63 2.80
N GLY A 219 10.64 -27.05 2.73
CA GLY A 219 11.32 -27.76 3.82
C GLY A 219 11.78 -26.88 4.99
N ASN A 220 11.90 -25.57 4.82
CA ASN A 220 12.55 -24.72 5.82
C ASN A 220 11.75 -23.44 6.16
N PRO A 221 10.69 -23.54 6.98
CA PRO A 221 9.89 -22.37 7.39
C PRO A 221 10.72 -21.35 8.18
N ARG A 222 11.76 -21.75 8.89
CA ARG A 222 12.67 -20.84 9.61
C ARG A 222 13.43 -19.92 8.66
N TYR A 223 13.93 -20.48 7.54
CA TYR A 223 14.60 -19.67 6.52
C TYR A 223 13.66 -18.61 5.96
N PHE A 224 12.43 -19.00 5.60
CA PHE A 224 11.45 -18.04 5.11
C PHE A 224 11.13 -16.95 6.14
N LEU A 225 10.99 -17.29 7.41
CA LEU A 225 10.78 -16.28 8.47
C LEU A 225 11.95 -15.30 8.56
N GLN A 226 13.19 -15.75 8.44
CA GLN A 226 14.37 -14.89 8.42
C GLN A 226 14.38 -13.97 7.19
N LEU A 227 14.07 -14.50 6.02
CA LEU A 227 13.92 -13.75 4.78
C LEU A 227 12.84 -12.68 4.89
N LEU A 228 11.66 -13.07 5.38
CA LEU A 228 10.53 -12.15 5.60
C LEU A 228 10.91 -11.03 6.55
N ARG A 229 11.54 -11.34 7.68
CA ARG A 229 12.01 -10.32 8.65
C ARG A 229 13.00 -9.34 8.03
N ARG A 230 13.98 -9.84 7.29
CA ARG A 230 14.95 -9.00 6.57
C ARG A 230 14.22 -8.03 5.65
N HIS A 231 13.34 -8.52 4.79
CA HIS A 231 12.64 -7.68 3.82
C HIS A 231 11.69 -6.67 4.48
N VAL A 232 10.96 -7.09 5.51
CA VAL A 232 10.05 -6.19 6.24
C VAL A 232 10.83 -5.06 6.92
N LEU A 233 11.92 -5.35 7.61
CA LEU A 233 12.74 -4.35 8.27
C LEU A 233 13.44 -3.43 7.25
N THR A 234 13.95 -3.99 6.16
CA THR A 234 14.52 -3.17 5.08
C THR A 234 13.46 -2.25 4.49
N GLY A 235 12.27 -2.76 4.19
CA GLY A 235 11.19 -1.94 3.64
C GLY A 235 10.71 -0.85 4.60
N ALA A 236 10.72 -1.11 5.91
CA ALA A 236 10.29 -0.14 6.91
C ALA A 236 11.31 0.97 7.18
N PHE A 237 12.60 0.69 7.00
CA PHE A 237 13.69 1.59 7.40
C PHE A 237 14.64 1.98 6.27
N SER A 238 14.41 1.54 5.03
CA SER A 238 15.17 1.99 3.86
C SER A 238 14.75 3.38 3.40
N HIS A 239 15.46 3.91 2.42
CA HIS A 239 15.09 5.19 1.80
C HIS A 239 13.70 5.08 1.13
N PRO A 240 12.79 6.07 1.33
CA PRO A 240 11.42 6.05 0.78
C PRO A 240 11.34 5.85 -0.74
N ARG A 241 12.36 6.23 -1.49
CA ARG A 241 12.44 6.03 -2.95
C ARG A 241 12.28 4.57 -3.39
N HIS A 242 12.60 3.62 -2.50
CA HIS A 242 12.48 2.18 -2.77
C HIS A 242 11.06 1.64 -2.58
N GLY A 243 10.11 2.50 -2.20
CA GLY A 243 8.69 2.17 -2.10
C GLY A 243 8.22 1.71 -0.73
N GLY A 244 9.11 1.62 0.24
CA GLY A 244 8.82 1.45 1.67
C GLY A 244 9.03 2.74 2.45
N ASN A 245 9.02 2.65 3.79
CA ASN A 245 9.29 3.77 4.69
C ASN A 245 8.54 5.06 4.30
N ALA A 246 7.24 4.93 4.06
CA ALA A 246 6.41 6.03 3.58
C ALA A 246 6.60 7.28 4.45
N MET A 247 6.88 8.44 3.82
CA MET A 247 7.13 9.73 4.46
C MET A 247 8.30 9.73 5.47
N ALA A 248 9.21 8.78 5.35
CA ALA A 248 10.33 8.59 6.28
C ALA A 248 9.86 8.32 7.74
N LEU A 249 8.67 7.76 7.91
CA LEU A 249 8.08 7.54 9.24
C LEU A 249 8.88 6.53 10.07
N GLY A 250 9.47 5.53 9.43
CA GLY A 250 10.36 4.59 10.10
C GLY A 250 11.60 5.29 10.67
N TRP A 251 12.18 6.21 9.93
CA TRP A 251 13.32 6.99 10.40
C TRP A 251 12.93 7.93 11.55
N LYS A 252 11.82 8.66 11.41
CA LYS A 252 11.28 9.51 12.48
C LYS A 252 11.04 8.72 13.78
N TYR A 253 10.51 7.50 13.65
CA TYR A 253 10.34 6.61 14.79
C TYR A 253 11.68 6.27 15.46
N LEU A 254 12.72 5.97 14.68
CA LEU A 254 14.05 5.68 15.23
C LEU A 254 14.69 6.91 15.87
N GLU A 255 14.58 8.09 15.25
CA GLU A 255 15.07 9.35 15.80
C GLU A 255 14.52 9.66 17.18
N GLU A 256 13.22 9.41 17.38
CA GLU A 256 12.56 9.67 18.65
C GLU A 256 12.77 8.55 19.68
N ARG A 257 12.97 7.32 19.21
CA ARG A 257 13.14 6.16 20.07
C ARG A 257 14.54 6.04 20.65
N TYR A 258 15.52 6.44 19.88
CA TYR A 258 16.94 6.32 20.26
C TYR A 258 17.55 7.70 20.46
N VAL A 259 17.45 8.17 21.69
CA VAL A 259 18.02 9.44 22.14
C VAL A 259 19.11 9.17 23.18
N ASP A 260 20.09 10.07 23.25
CA ASP A 260 21.13 10.06 24.27
C ASP A 260 20.59 10.56 25.64
N ALA A 261 21.47 10.62 26.63
CA ALA A 261 21.13 11.12 27.96
C ALA A 261 20.69 12.60 27.99
N HIS A 262 20.97 13.36 26.94
CA HIS A 262 20.64 14.77 26.78
C HIS A 262 19.39 14.98 25.90
N GLY A 263 18.76 13.90 25.42
CA GLY A 263 17.59 13.94 24.54
C GLY A 263 17.91 14.20 23.07
N ALA A 264 19.19 14.20 22.68
CA ALA A 264 19.59 14.31 21.29
C ALA A 264 19.47 12.96 20.58
N THR A 265 18.95 12.95 19.35
CA THR A 265 18.81 11.71 18.59
C THR A 265 20.16 11.09 18.25
N LEU A 266 20.23 9.76 18.40
CA LEU A 266 21.37 8.96 17.92
C LEU A 266 21.28 8.68 16.41
N PHE A 267 20.12 8.95 15.80
CA PHE A 267 19.87 8.79 14.37
C PHE A 267 19.65 10.15 13.71
N ASP A 268 20.68 10.69 13.09
CA ASP A 268 20.58 11.92 12.31
C ASP A 268 20.39 11.58 10.82
N TRP A 269 19.15 11.45 10.42
CA TRP A 269 18.78 11.11 9.04
C TRP A 269 19.14 12.20 8.05
N ALA A 270 19.16 13.45 8.48
CA ALA A 270 19.58 14.55 7.62
C ALA A 270 21.04 14.41 7.19
N ARG A 271 21.86 13.77 8.05
CA ARG A 271 23.26 13.43 7.74
C ARG A 271 23.40 12.05 7.07
N ALA A 272 22.54 11.09 7.42
CA ALA A 272 22.59 9.74 6.89
C ALA A 272 22.01 9.65 5.47
N ILE A 273 21.01 10.48 5.14
CA ILE A 273 20.45 10.55 3.79
C ILE A 273 21.40 11.34 2.92
N GLU A 274 21.87 10.72 1.85
CA GLU A 274 22.56 11.44 0.80
C GLU A 274 21.64 12.55 0.27
N PRO A 275 22.09 13.83 0.29
CA PRO A 275 21.41 14.87 -0.45
C PRO A 275 21.18 14.42 -1.89
N PRO A 276 20.21 14.95 -2.60
CA PRO A 276 20.03 14.65 -4.02
C PRO A 276 21.39 14.74 -4.73
N LEU A 277 21.67 13.78 -5.61
CA LEU A 277 22.89 13.69 -6.42
C LEU A 277 23.33 15.09 -6.88
N GLY A 278 24.57 15.47 -6.59
CA GLY A 278 25.14 16.80 -6.87
C GLY A 278 25.06 17.82 -5.74
N ARG A 279 24.37 17.53 -4.63
CA ARG A 279 24.35 18.41 -3.45
C ARG A 279 25.21 17.92 -2.29
N ASN A 280 25.64 16.66 -2.33
CA ASN A 280 26.58 16.14 -1.34
C ASN A 280 28.00 16.18 -1.90
N PRO A 281 28.88 17.11 -1.44
CA PRO A 281 30.24 17.19 -1.95
C PRO A 281 31.11 15.98 -1.58
N ALA A 282 30.68 15.17 -0.61
CA ALA A 282 31.34 13.93 -0.22
C ALA A 282 30.90 12.71 -1.04
N TYR A 283 29.80 12.84 -1.80
CA TYR A 283 29.32 11.74 -2.66
C TYR A 283 30.17 11.66 -3.93
N ARG A 284 30.77 10.52 -4.15
CA ARG A 284 31.64 10.28 -5.32
C ARG A 284 31.15 9.16 -6.25
N GLY A 285 29.82 8.81 -6.19
CA GLY A 285 29.22 7.78 -7.03
C GLY A 285 29.33 6.39 -6.46
#